data_e8c09bd195d89cf4bd33c2901d80c44e
#
_entry.id   e8c09bd195d89cf4bd33c2901d80c44e
#
_cell.length_a   1.000
_cell.length_b   1.000
_cell.length_c   1.000
_cell.angle_alpha   90.00
_cell.angle_beta   90.00
_cell.angle_gamma   90.00
#
_symmetry.space_group_name_H-M   'P 1'
#
loop_
_entity.id
_entity.type
_entity.pdbx_description
1 polymer ?
#
loop_
_entity_poly.entity_id
_entity_poly.type
_entity_poly.pdbx_seq_one_letter_code
_entity_poly.pdbx_strand_id
1 'polypeptide(L)'
;MALRVALDPLSGAVAAAGGVGLMTGTGLISRTSGSDELVQRIGEARHLAAGGILGLGVMYAVDQFDAILNVAIEERVDLVVIGAGFAREPFNRLAAAGIPGFAIISSERLASIVSRVPTIAGVVVESGQAGGHLGPADVNISIWDLFPPVLRTLREGGFEGPVIAAGGIRYGWEIRRLMEMGAAGVQIGTLFAMTTESSAPDTMKEAWLRARGTKVVHVSPVGMPGRVVEMQDLDSLPRLAAPEQGCIDCLKRCAHRGDPTQKHCIHLSLRNAALGRIKFGPEGEVQEGLVFSGSRVGEINDIVPAKTRIDTLMREFWEGYPE
;
A
#
# COMPACT_ATOMS: atom_id res chain seq x y z
N MET A 1 0.90 -0.30 1.24
CA MET A 1 1.60 -1.44 0.59
C MET A 1 1.33 -2.69 1.40
N ALA A 2 0.52 -3.60 0.86
CA ALA A 2 0.11 -4.81 1.55
C ALA A 2 1.17 -5.91 1.34
N LEU A 3 1.72 -6.44 2.42
CA LEU A 3 2.72 -7.50 2.39
C LEU A 3 2.20 -8.72 1.62
N ARG A 4 2.89 -9.09 0.51
CA ARG A 4 2.57 -10.25 -0.33
C ARG A 4 1.14 -10.31 -0.91
N VAL A 5 0.45 -9.18 -1.06
CA VAL A 5 -0.89 -9.09 -1.67
C VAL A 5 -0.79 -8.62 -3.12
N ALA A 6 -0.07 -7.52 -3.35
CA ALA A 6 0.18 -6.99 -4.68
C ALA A 6 1.53 -7.51 -5.21
N LEU A 7 1.53 -8.74 -5.70
CA LEU A 7 2.69 -9.36 -6.34
C LEU A 7 2.56 -9.32 -7.88
N ASP A 8 3.42 -10.07 -8.55
CA ASP A 8 3.53 -10.15 -10.01
C ASP A 8 2.20 -10.41 -10.74
N PRO A 9 1.30 -11.34 -10.32
CA PRO A 9 0.08 -11.57 -11.08
C PRO A 9 -0.83 -10.34 -11.09
N LEU A 10 -1.00 -9.69 -9.93
CA LEU A 10 -1.85 -8.50 -9.84
C LEU A 10 -1.23 -7.29 -10.53
N SER A 11 0.05 -6.99 -10.26
CA SER A 11 0.70 -5.83 -10.86
C SER A 11 0.83 -5.96 -12.37
N GLY A 12 1.16 -7.16 -12.87
CA GLY A 12 1.18 -7.44 -14.32
C GLY A 12 -0.19 -7.28 -14.96
N ALA A 13 -1.26 -7.82 -14.35
CA ALA A 13 -2.62 -7.71 -14.89
C ALA A 13 -3.13 -6.25 -14.91
N VAL A 14 -2.83 -5.46 -13.89
CA VAL A 14 -3.17 -4.03 -13.84
C VAL A 14 -2.43 -3.27 -14.96
N ALA A 15 -1.13 -3.52 -15.13
CA ALA A 15 -0.33 -2.90 -16.17
C ALA A 15 -0.82 -3.27 -17.58
N ALA A 16 -1.10 -4.54 -17.83
CA ALA A 16 -1.66 -5.03 -19.09
C ALA A 16 -3.04 -4.44 -19.42
N ALA A 17 -3.81 -4.08 -18.39
CA ALA A 17 -5.12 -3.45 -18.56
C ALA A 17 -5.06 -1.92 -18.72
N GLY A 18 -3.85 -1.33 -18.82
CA GLY A 18 -3.64 0.11 -19.05
C GLY A 18 -3.51 0.97 -17.79
N GLY A 19 -3.47 0.36 -16.60
CA GLY A 19 -3.11 1.02 -15.36
C GLY A 19 -1.61 1.01 -15.10
N VAL A 20 -1.18 1.58 -13.97
CA VAL A 20 0.17 1.42 -13.44
C VAL A 20 0.15 0.27 -12.44
N GLY A 21 0.78 -0.85 -12.78
CA GLY A 21 0.87 -2.01 -11.90
C GLY A 21 1.90 -1.80 -10.80
N LEU A 22 1.46 -1.53 -9.57
CA LEU A 22 2.36 -1.29 -8.44
C LEU A 22 2.56 -2.57 -7.62
N MET A 23 3.71 -3.23 -7.83
CA MET A 23 4.12 -4.41 -7.05
C MET A 23 4.73 -4.01 -5.70
N THR A 24 4.52 -4.82 -4.66
CA THR A 24 5.22 -4.60 -3.39
C THR A 24 6.60 -5.25 -3.39
N GLY A 25 7.65 -4.46 -3.11
CA GLY A 25 9.01 -4.99 -2.86
C GLY A 25 9.23 -5.39 -1.40
N THR A 26 8.42 -4.85 -0.49
CA THR A 26 8.55 -5.10 0.95
C THR A 26 8.25 -6.56 1.29
N GLY A 27 9.17 -7.23 1.99
CA GLY A 27 9.03 -8.61 2.44
C GLY A 27 9.38 -9.68 1.39
N LEU A 28 10.00 -9.29 0.26
CA LEU A 28 10.48 -10.20 -0.78
C LEU A 28 12.00 -10.42 -0.73
N ILE A 29 12.74 -9.65 0.06
CA ILE A 29 14.15 -9.88 0.34
C ILE A 29 14.28 -10.50 1.74
N SER A 30 15.03 -11.58 1.85
CA SER A 30 15.34 -12.22 3.13
C SER A 30 16.85 -12.46 3.27
N ARG A 31 17.29 -12.70 4.51
CA ARG A 31 18.70 -13.04 4.78
C ARG A 31 19.12 -14.38 4.17
N THR A 32 18.15 -15.27 3.90
CA THR A 32 18.40 -16.62 3.37
C THR A 32 18.31 -16.73 1.86
N SER A 33 17.35 -16.02 1.24
CA SER A 33 17.14 -16.05 -0.22
C SER A 33 17.71 -14.82 -0.95
N GLY A 34 18.32 -13.87 -0.22
CA GLY A 34 18.81 -12.65 -0.84
C GLY A 34 17.70 -11.88 -1.58
N SER A 35 18.03 -11.41 -2.78
CA SER A 35 17.13 -10.64 -3.66
C SER A 35 16.43 -11.48 -4.75
N ASP A 36 16.75 -12.77 -4.87
CA ASP A 36 16.34 -13.62 -5.99
C ASP A 36 14.81 -13.67 -6.19
N GLU A 37 14.05 -13.77 -5.07
CA GLU A 37 12.58 -13.74 -5.15
C GLU A 37 12.07 -12.44 -5.74
N LEU A 38 12.63 -11.29 -5.36
CA LEU A 38 12.20 -9.99 -5.86
C LEU A 38 12.53 -9.84 -7.36
N VAL A 39 13.73 -10.23 -7.77
CA VAL A 39 14.17 -10.20 -9.20
C VAL A 39 13.26 -11.07 -10.05
N GLN A 40 13.03 -12.32 -9.63
CA GLN A 40 12.13 -13.23 -10.33
C GLN A 40 10.74 -12.62 -10.51
N ARG A 41 10.14 -12.10 -9.43
CA ARG A 41 8.79 -11.52 -9.49
C ARG A 41 8.70 -10.27 -10.36
N ILE A 42 9.74 -9.43 -10.39
CA ILE A 42 9.78 -8.29 -11.33
C ILE A 42 9.78 -8.80 -12.77
N GLY A 43 10.56 -9.84 -13.08
CA GLY A 43 10.59 -10.46 -14.41
C GLY A 43 9.23 -11.05 -14.82
N GLU A 44 8.57 -11.77 -13.91
CA GLU A 44 7.23 -12.33 -14.12
C GLU A 44 6.18 -11.25 -14.32
N ALA A 45 6.20 -10.20 -13.45
CA ALA A 45 5.30 -9.05 -13.58
C ALA A 45 5.46 -8.34 -14.93
N ARG A 46 6.71 -8.15 -15.38
CA ARG A 46 7.02 -7.52 -16.67
C ARG A 46 6.50 -8.36 -17.86
N HIS A 47 6.63 -9.68 -17.77
CA HIS A 47 6.06 -10.58 -18.79
C HIS A 47 4.53 -10.45 -18.84
N LEU A 48 3.86 -10.46 -17.70
CA LEU A 48 2.41 -10.33 -17.59
C LEU A 48 1.89 -8.93 -17.98
N ALA A 49 2.69 -7.89 -17.76
CA ALA A 49 2.35 -6.51 -18.10
C ALA A 49 2.24 -6.23 -19.60
N ALA A 50 2.79 -7.09 -20.46
CA ALA A 50 2.71 -6.99 -21.91
C ALA A 50 3.10 -5.59 -22.48
N GLY A 51 4.11 -4.95 -21.89
CA GLY A 51 4.57 -3.60 -22.23
C GLY A 51 3.88 -2.46 -21.45
N GLY A 52 2.99 -2.76 -20.52
CA GLY A 52 2.40 -1.80 -19.59
C GLY A 52 3.40 -1.34 -18.51
N ILE A 53 3.04 -0.30 -17.77
CA ILE A 53 3.89 0.36 -16.77
C ILE A 53 3.90 -0.42 -15.46
N LEU A 54 5.10 -0.77 -14.97
CA LEU A 54 5.33 -1.45 -13.70
C LEU A 54 6.08 -0.57 -12.71
N GLY A 55 5.48 -0.33 -11.55
CA GLY A 55 6.12 0.33 -10.42
C GLY A 55 6.43 -0.64 -9.28
N LEU A 56 7.36 -0.24 -8.42
CA LEU A 56 7.69 -0.94 -7.19
C LEU A 56 7.36 -0.07 -5.96
N GLY A 57 6.50 -0.58 -5.07
CA GLY A 57 6.18 0.06 -3.80
C GLY A 57 7.11 -0.42 -2.68
N VAL A 58 7.76 0.51 -1.98
CA VAL A 58 8.74 0.18 -0.94
C VAL A 58 8.48 0.97 0.34
N MET A 59 8.53 0.30 1.49
CA MET A 59 8.46 0.96 2.80
C MET A 59 9.87 1.40 3.22
N TYR A 60 10.07 2.71 3.45
CA TYR A 60 11.36 3.24 3.92
C TYR A 60 11.80 2.66 5.29
N ALA A 61 10.82 2.34 6.12
CA ALA A 61 11.05 1.85 7.48
C ALA A 61 11.60 0.42 7.56
N VAL A 62 11.60 -0.36 6.46
CA VAL A 62 12.12 -1.74 6.50
C VAL A 62 13.64 -1.78 6.48
N ASP A 63 14.22 -2.78 7.13
CA ASP A 63 15.67 -2.96 7.22
C ASP A 63 16.30 -3.19 5.84
N GLN A 64 15.64 -3.97 4.99
CA GLN A 64 16.08 -4.31 3.64
C GLN A 64 15.80 -3.21 2.59
N PHE A 65 15.45 -1.99 3.00
CA PHE A 65 15.08 -0.90 2.08
C PHE A 65 16.11 -0.66 0.98
N ASP A 66 17.39 -0.56 1.36
CA ASP A 66 18.46 -0.27 0.40
C ASP A 66 18.68 -1.42 -0.59
N ALA A 67 18.54 -2.67 -0.13
CA ALA A 67 18.62 -3.84 -1.01
C ALA A 67 17.47 -3.86 -2.02
N ILE A 68 16.23 -3.55 -1.58
CA ILE A 68 15.07 -3.45 -2.47
C ILE A 68 15.26 -2.33 -3.49
N LEU A 69 15.78 -1.17 -3.06
CA LEU A 69 16.02 -0.03 -3.94
C LEU A 69 17.11 -0.34 -4.98
N ASN A 70 18.16 -1.08 -4.60
CA ASN A 70 19.19 -1.53 -5.54
C ASN A 70 18.59 -2.43 -6.62
N VAL A 71 17.80 -3.44 -6.24
CA VAL A 71 17.11 -4.31 -7.20
C VAL A 71 16.19 -3.51 -8.12
N ALA A 72 15.44 -2.53 -7.60
CA ALA A 72 14.58 -1.68 -8.42
C ALA A 72 15.38 -0.92 -9.50
N ILE A 73 16.58 -0.46 -9.14
CA ILE A 73 17.50 0.26 -10.05
C ILE A 73 18.12 -0.71 -11.08
N GLU A 74 18.62 -1.85 -10.63
CA GLU A 74 19.24 -2.88 -11.48
C GLU A 74 18.26 -3.45 -12.49
N GLU A 75 17.05 -3.75 -12.03
CA GLU A 75 15.96 -4.26 -12.88
C GLU A 75 15.25 -3.16 -13.68
N ARG A 76 15.59 -1.89 -13.50
CA ARG A 76 15.04 -0.76 -14.25
C ARG A 76 13.51 -0.76 -14.24
N VAL A 77 12.89 -0.80 -13.05
CA VAL A 77 11.44 -0.63 -12.94
C VAL A 77 11.02 0.76 -13.43
N ASP A 78 9.81 0.90 -13.95
CA ASP A 78 9.38 2.16 -14.58
C ASP A 78 9.20 3.29 -13.57
N LEU A 79 8.91 2.99 -12.31
CA LEU A 79 8.86 3.95 -11.21
C LEU A 79 8.97 3.26 -9.84
N VAL A 80 9.33 4.05 -8.81
CA VAL A 80 9.34 3.58 -7.42
C VAL A 80 8.49 4.49 -6.55
N VAL A 81 7.60 3.90 -5.74
CA VAL A 81 6.78 4.62 -4.76
C VAL A 81 7.29 4.32 -3.35
N ILE A 82 7.73 5.35 -2.62
CA ILE A 82 8.31 5.23 -1.28
C ILE A 82 7.34 5.80 -0.24
N GLY A 83 6.96 4.96 0.72
CA GLY A 83 6.12 5.34 1.85
C GLY A 83 6.71 4.92 3.19
N ALA A 84 5.95 5.11 4.29
CA ALA A 84 6.34 4.75 5.65
C ALA A 84 7.70 5.36 6.08
N GLY A 85 7.86 6.65 5.86
CA GLY A 85 9.04 7.45 6.16
C GLY A 85 9.52 8.26 4.97
N PHE A 86 10.43 9.19 5.24
CA PHE A 86 10.96 10.10 4.23
C PHE A 86 12.45 10.36 4.45
N ALA A 87 13.24 10.27 3.36
CA ALA A 87 14.60 10.76 3.27
C ALA A 87 14.85 11.22 1.82
N ARG A 88 15.77 12.16 1.61
CA ARG A 88 16.11 12.70 0.27
C ARG A 88 16.98 11.76 -0.55
N GLU A 89 17.86 11.05 0.12
CA GLU A 89 18.89 10.21 -0.52
C GLU A 89 18.31 9.17 -1.50
N PRO A 90 17.27 8.39 -1.16
CA PRO A 90 16.67 7.44 -2.09
C PRO A 90 16.18 8.07 -3.41
N PHE A 91 15.60 9.26 -3.33
CA PHE A 91 15.13 9.97 -4.52
C PHE A 91 16.28 10.47 -5.38
N ASN A 92 17.42 10.88 -4.76
CA ASN A 92 18.63 11.24 -5.50
C ASN A 92 19.20 10.04 -6.25
N ARG A 93 19.22 8.85 -5.64
CA ARG A 93 19.67 7.59 -6.29
C ARG A 93 18.78 7.21 -7.46
N LEU A 94 17.46 7.27 -7.27
CA LEU A 94 16.49 6.98 -8.34
C LEU A 94 16.64 7.95 -9.50
N ALA A 95 16.73 9.26 -9.22
CA ALA A 95 16.93 10.27 -10.26
C ALA A 95 18.24 10.07 -11.03
N ALA A 96 19.35 9.74 -10.33
CA ALA A 96 20.62 9.42 -10.97
C ALA A 96 20.55 8.18 -11.88
N ALA A 97 19.65 7.23 -11.56
CA ALA A 97 19.38 6.04 -12.37
C ALA A 97 18.33 6.29 -13.47
N GLY A 98 17.75 7.49 -13.56
CA GLY A 98 16.68 7.81 -14.52
C GLY A 98 15.32 7.20 -14.18
N ILE A 99 15.10 6.79 -12.93
CA ILE A 99 13.86 6.17 -12.48
C ILE A 99 13.03 7.19 -11.69
N PRO A 100 11.78 7.45 -12.08
CA PRO A 100 10.88 8.34 -11.34
C PRO A 100 10.59 7.83 -9.92
N GLY A 101 10.93 8.63 -8.90
CA GLY A 101 10.63 8.35 -7.50
C GLY A 101 9.42 9.14 -7.02
N PHE A 102 8.42 8.47 -6.46
CA PHE A 102 7.22 9.07 -5.89
C PHE A 102 7.23 8.98 -4.37
N ALA A 103 6.94 10.07 -3.68
CA ALA A 103 6.84 10.11 -2.22
C ALA A 103 5.37 9.98 -1.78
N ILE A 104 5.07 9.06 -0.84
CA ILE A 104 3.76 9.04 -0.15
C ILE A 104 3.80 10.05 0.99
N ILE A 105 2.84 10.97 1.00
CA ILE A 105 2.67 11.98 2.05
C ILE A 105 1.22 12.03 2.54
N SER A 106 1.02 12.57 3.74
CA SER A 106 -0.29 12.59 4.40
C SER A 106 -0.58 13.90 5.15
N SER A 107 0.15 14.98 4.82
CA SER A 107 -0.03 16.29 5.46
C SER A 107 0.59 17.43 4.67
N GLU A 108 0.08 18.65 4.87
CA GLU A 108 0.67 19.89 4.34
C GLU A 108 2.12 20.12 4.81
N ARG A 109 2.43 19.68 6.06
CA ARG A 109 3.81 19.75 6.58
C ARG A 109 4.77 18.92 5.72
N LEU A 110 4.40 17.70 5.35
CA LEU A 110 5.22 16.87 4.47
C LEU A 110 5.26 17.45 3.05
N ALA A 111 4.16 18.02 2.56
CA ALA A 111 4.11 18.70 1.28
C ALA A 111 5.14 19.84 1.20
N SER A 112 5.22 20.69 2.24
CA SER A 112 6.22 21.77 2.31
C SER A 112 7.67 21.28 2.32
N ILE A 113 7.93 20.06 2.83
CA ILE A 113 9.27 19.46 2.83
C ILE A 113 9.59 18.87 1.45
N VAL A 114 8.64 18.12 0.89
CA VAL A 114 8.77 17.38 -0.37
C VAL A 114 8.89 18.33 -1.56
N SER A 115 8.12 19.43 -1.56
CA SER A 115 8.16 20.43 -2.65
C SER A 115 9.54 21.05 -2.89
N ARG A 116 10.43 21.00 -1.88
CA ARG A 116 11.80 21.52 -1.94
C ARG A 116 12.83 20.48 -2.35
N VAL A 117 12.42 19.30 -2.79
CA VAL A 117 13.33 18.22 -3.19
C VAL A 117 13.18 17.96 -4.69
N PRO A 118 14.08 18.51 -5.51
CA PRO A 118 13.91 18.53 -6.97
C PRO A 118 14.01 17.14 -7.62
N THR A 119 14.52 16.14 -6.90
CA THR A 119 14.67 14.76 -7.39
C THR A 119 13.42 13.90 -7.16
N ILE A 120 12.38 14.45 -6.52
CA ILE A 120 11.08 13.78 -6.40
C ILE A 120 10.29 14.01 -7.68
N ALA A 121 10.00 12.92 -8.39
CA ALA A 121 9.28 12.96 -9.67
C ALA A 121 7.76 13.11 -9.49
N GLY A 122 7.19 12.59 -8.41
CA GLY A 122 5.77 12.64 -8.13
C GLY A 122 5.43 12.47 -6.66
N VAL A 123 4.20 12.76 -6.30
CA VAL A 123 3.70 12.67 -4.92
C VAL A 123 2.39 11.88 -4.89
N VAL A 124 2.26 10.98 -3.92
CA VAL A 124 1.00 10.31 -3.58
C VAL A 124 0.50 10.89 -2.26
N VAL A 125 -0.69 11.51 -2.28
CA VAL A 125 -1.38 12.03 -1.09
C VAL A 125 -2.29 10.95 -0.55
N GLU A 126 -1.93 10.38 0.60
CA GLU A 126 -2.68 9.29 1.23
C GLU A 126 -3.53 9.79 2.40
N SER A 127 -4.84 9.60 2.31
CA SER A 127 -5.81 10.00 3.34
C SER A 127 -5.92 8.98 4.48
N GLY A 128 -6.61 9.37 5.55
CA GLY A 128 -6.96 8.49 6.66
C GLY A 128 -7.91 7.34 6.30
N GLN A 129 -8.50 7.38 5.10
CA GLN A 129 -9.38 6.31 4.60
C GLN A 129 -8.62 5.15 3.94
N ALA A 130 -7.30 5.24 3.83
CA ALA A 130 -6.45 4.15 3.34
C ALA A 130 -6.47 2.94 4.28
N GLY A 131 -6.11 1.78 3.75
CA GLY A 131 -5.90 0.55 4.52
C GLY A 131 -4.47 0.43 5.02
N GLY A 132 -4.28 -0.25 6.14
CA GLY A 132 -2.96 -0.44 6.75
C GLY A 132 -2.61 0.64 7.75
N HIS A 133 -1.31 0.90 7.93
CA HIS A 133 -0.85 1.96 8.82
C HIS A 133 -1.12 3.34 8.24
N LEU A 134 -1.66 4.22 9.07
CA LEU A 134 -2.15 5.52 8.67
C LEU A 134 -1.12 6.62 8.96
N GLY A 135 -0.86 7.45 7.97
CA GLY A 135 0.05 8.59 8.06
C GLY A 135 -0.58 9.90 8.58
N PRO A 136 -1.86 10.21 8.27
CA PRO A 136 -2.49 11.44 8.75
C PRO A 136 -2.63 11.48 10.27
N ALA A 137 -2.49 12.67 10.87
CA ALA A 137 -2.78 12.88 12.29
C ALA A 137 -4.26 12.67 12.60
N ASP A 138 -5.15 13.15 11.73
CA ASP A 138 -6.55 12.78 11.72
C ASP A 138 -6.74 11.50 10.91
N VAL A 139 -6.88 10.37 11.60
CA VAL A 139 -7.04 9.04 10.99
C VAL A 139 -8.36 8.87 10.24
N ASN A 140 -9.28 9.81 10.32
CA ASN A 140 -10.56 9.79 9.63
C ASN A 140 -10.63 10.80 8.48
N ILE A 141 -9.61 11.64 8.29
CA ILE A 141 -9.61 12.64 7.22
C ILE A 141 -9.85 11.98 5.86
N SER A 142 -10.82 12.49 5.13
CA SER A 142 -11.13 12.02 3.79
C SER A 142 -10.11 12.52 2.77
N ILE A 143 -10.06 11.88 1.61
CA ILE A 143 -9.22 12.36 0.51
C ILE A 143 -9.74 13.71 -0.02
N TRP A 144 -11.04 13.94 0.09
CA TRP A 144 -11.69 15.20 -0.35
C TRP A 144 -11.27 16.42 0.48
N ASP A 145 -11.01 16.20 1.78
CA ASP A 145 -10.57 17.23 2.72
C ASP A 145 -9.06 17.39 2.74
N LEU A 146 -8.31 16.30 2.57
CA LEU A 146 -6.84 16.31 2.63
C LEU A 146 -6.20 16.78 1.31
N PHE A 147 -6.71 16.33 0.17
CA PHE A 147 -6.04 16.53 -1.13
C PHE A 147 -5.91 18.01 -1.51
N PRO A 148 -6.95 18.86 -1.44
CA PRO A 148 -6.86 20.24 -1.88
C PRO A 148 -5.81 21.09 -1.14
N PRO A 149 -5.75 21.09 0.22
CA PRO A 149 -4.74 21.88 0.93
C PRO A 149 -3.33 21.35 0.70
N VAL A 150 -3.14 20.03 0.61
CA VAL A 150 -1.84 19.41 0.32
C VAL A 150 -1.38 19.76 -1.08
N LEU A 151 -2.26 19.69 -2.11
CA LEU A 151 -1.94 20.09 -3.48
C LEU A 151 -1.54 21.56 -3.55
N ARG A 152 -2.29 22.44 -2.89
CA ARG A 152 -1.97 23.88 -2.81
C ARG A 152 -0.58 24.10 -2.24
N THR A 153 -0.27 23.49 -1.10
CA THR A 153 1.04 23.60 -0.44
C THR A 153 2.18 23.10 -1.33
N LEU A 154 1.97 22.03 -2.09
CA LEU A 154 2.94 21.53 -3.07
C LEU A 154 3.19 22.56 -4.17
N ARG A 155 2.12 23.13 -4.76
CA ARG A 155 2.22 24.11 -5.85
C ARG A 155 2.83 25.43 -5.39
N GLU A 156 2.46 25.93 -4.24
CA GLU A 156 3.07 27.13 -3.62
C GLU A 156 4.56 26.89 -3.30
N GLY A 157 4.95 25.65 -2.98
CA GLY A 157 6.34 25.25 -2.78
C GLY A 157 7.13 25.05 -4.09
N GLY A 158 6.53 25.24 -5.27
CA GLY A 158 7.16 25.10 -6.59
C GLY A 158 7.20 23.67 -7.13
N PHE A 159 6.46 22.73 -6.55
CA PHE A 159 6.38 21.37 -7.07
C PHE A 159 5.46 21.30 -8.30
N GLU A 160 6.01 20.94 -9.47
CA GLU A 160 5.26 20.86 -10.74
C GLU A 160 4.91 19.41 -11.15
N GLY A 161 5.51 18.41 -10.49
CA GLY A 161 5.28 17.01 -10.79
C GLY A 161 3.84 16.53 -10.56
N PRO A 162 3.50 15.32 -11.02
CA PRO A 162 2.18 14.72 -10.82
C PRO A 162 1.88 14.48 -9.34
N VAL A 163 0.64 14.78 -8.95
CA VAL A 163 0.11 14.54 -7.61
C VAL A 163 -1.04 13.54 -7.70
N ILE A 164 -0.87 12.40 -7.06
CA ILE A 164 -1.78 11.26 -7.09
C ILE A 164 -2.61 11.24 -5.81
N ALA A 165 -3.92 11.05 -5.90
CA ALA A 165 -4.78 10.91 -4.73
C ALA A 165 -4.93 9.44 -4.32
N ALA A 166 -4.91 9.15 -3.01
CA ALA A 166 -5.01 7.80 -2.48
C ALA A 166 -5.84 7.71 -1.19
N GLY A 167 -6.53 6.58 -1.01
CA GLY A 167 -7.33 6.26 0.17
C GLY A 167 -8.82 6.62 0.03
N GLY A 168 -9.69 5.62 0.21
CA GLY A 168 -11.14 5.78 0.16
C GLY A 168 -11.76 5.94 -1.23
N ILE A 169 -11.02 5.70 -2.30
CA ILE A 169 -11.50 5.82 -3.69
C ILE A 169 -12.06 4.47 -4.15
N ARG A 170 -13.31 4.47 -4.67
CA ARG A 170 -14.04 3.25 -5.02
C ARG A 170 -14.63 3.29 -6.42
N TYR A 171 -15.08 4.45 -6.92
CA TYR A 171 -15.83 4.62 -8.16
C TYR A 171 -15.08 5.46 -9.19
N GLY A 172 -15.36 5.23 -10.47
CA GLY A 172 -14.73 5.98 -11.57
C GLY A 172 -15.08 7.47 -11.57
N TRP A 173 -16.31 7.83 -11.19
CA TRP A 173 -16.71 9.25 -11.08
C TRP A 173 -15.93 10.00 -9.97
N GLU A 174 -15.48 9.29 -8.91
CA GLU A 174 -14.60 9.86 -7.88
C GLU A 174 -13.22 10.18 -8.46
N ILE A 175 -12.70 9.30 -9.32
CA ILE A 175 -11.43 9.53 -10.05
C ILE A 175 -11.56 10.80 -10.88
N ARG A 176 -12.63 10.92 -11.67
CA ARG A 176 -12.89 12.12 -12.48
C ARG A 176 -12.92 13.38 -11.63
N ARG A 177 -13.67 13.37 -10.53
CA ARG A 177 -13.76 14.52 -9.63
C ARG A 177 -12.41 14.91 -9.02
N LEU A 178 -11.59 13.93 -8.60
CA LEU A 178 -10.24 14.20 -8.08
C LEU A 178 -9.33 14.80 -9.17
N MET A 179 -9.44 14.33 -10.42
CA MET A 179 -8.71 14.91 -11.54
C MET A 179 -9.18 16.34 -11.85
N GLU A 180 -10.46 16.63 -11.76
CA GLU A 180 -11.00 18.00 -11.87
C GLU A 180 -10.48 18.93 -10.74
N MET A 181 -10.15 18.35 -9.57
CA MET A 181 -9.49 19.06 -8.46
C MET A 181 -7.97 19.20 -8.63
N GLY A 182 -7.39 18.68 -9.71
CA GLY A 182 -5.96 18.78 -10.04
C GLY A 182 -5.11 17.55 -9.71
N ALA A 183 -5.71 16.41 -9.38
CA ALA A 183 -4.98 15.15 -9.30
C ALA A 183 -4.55 14.72 -10.72
N ALA A 184 -3.32 14.18 -10.84
CA ALA A 184 -2.84 13.59 -12.08
C ALA A 184 -3.32 12.14 -12.26
N GLY A 185 -3.91 11.55 -11.22
CA GLY A 185 -4.43 10.20 -11.18
C GLY A 185 -4.73 9.77 -9.75
N VAL A 186 -5.02 8.47 -9.58
CA VAL A 186 -5.34 7.89 -8.28
C VAL A 186 -4.56 6.62 -8.00
N GLN A 187 -4.32 6.32 -6.71
CA GLN A 187 -3.80 5.04 -6.26
C GLN A 187 -4.88 4.30 -5.45
N ILE A 188 -5.24 3.10 -5.89
CA ILE A 188 -6.31 2.30 -5.29
C ILE A 188 -5.74 0.97 -4.81
N GLY A 189 -5.96 0.65 -3.52
CA GLY A 189 -5.45 -0.58 -2.89
C GLY A 189 -6.50 -1.67 -2.77
N THR A 190 -7.43 -1.55 -1.81
CA THR A 190 -8.36 -2.63 -1.40
C THR A 190 -9.20 -3.17 -2.56
N LEU A 191 -9.69 -2.31 -3.45
CA LEU A 191 -10.48 -2.72 -4.60
C LEU A 191 -9.72 -3.70 -5.51
N PHE A 192 -8.40 -3.47 -5.72
CA PHE A 192 -7.55 -4.36 -6.50
C PHE A 192 -7.02 -5.54 -5.68
N ALA A 193 -6.87 -5.41 -4.36
CA ALA A 193 -6.58 -6.55 -3.50
C ALA A 193 -7.71 -7.61 -3.53
N MET A 194 -8.94 -7.19 -3.86
CA MET A 194 -10.11 -8.05 -4.05
C MET A 194 -10.34 -8.39 -5.53
N THR A 195 -9.27 -8.84 -6.21
CA THR A 195 -9.31 -9.35 -7.58
C THR A 195 -8.82 -10.79 -7.65
N THR A 196 -9.08 -11.45 -8.77
CA THR A 196 -8.67 -12.85 -8.99
C THR A 196 -7.16 -12.99 -9.03
N GLU A 197 -6.44 -11.99 -9.54
CA GLU A 197 -4.96 -11.97 -9.68
C GLU A 197 -4.24 -11.55 -8.39
N SER A 198 -4.98 -11.04 -7.39
CA SER A 198 -4.38 -10.74 -6.08
C SER A 198 -3.80 -11.99 -5.44
N SER A 199 -2.56 -11.88 -4.96
CA SER A 199 -1.88 -12.96 -4.21
C SER A 199 -2.36 -13.10 -2.76
N ALA A 200 -3.38 -12.32 -2.35
CA ALA A 200 -4.02 -12.52 -1.06
C ALA A 200 -4.65 -13.92 -0.98
N PRO A 201 -4.44 -14.67 0.11
CA PRO A 201 -5.07 -15.98 0.29
C PRO A 201 -6.59 -15.87 0.39
N ASP A 202 -7.29 -16.95 0.05
CA ASP A 202 -8.76 -16.97 0.03
C ASP A 202 -9.38 -16.59 1.37
N THR A 203 -8.77 -16.99 2.48
CA THR A 203 -9.22 -16.60 3.83
C THR A 203 -9.14 -15.08 4.07
N MET A 204 -8.16 -14.40 3.48
CA MET A 204 -8.08 -12.94 3.55
C MET A 204 -9.13 -12.27 2.65
N LYS A 205 -9.34 -12.80 1.45
CA LYS A 205 -10.40 -12.36 0.54
C LYS A 205 -11.77 -12.56 1.18
N GLU A 206 -11.99 -13.70 1.86
CA GLU A 206 -13.20 -13.98 2.62
C GLU A 206 -13.41 -12.98 3.76
N ALA A 207 -12.36 -12.62 4.52
CA ALA A 207 -12.45 -11.61 5.56
C ALA A 207 -12.90 -10.25 5.01
N TRP A 208 -12.38 -9.84 3.86
CA TRP A 208 -12.82 -8.61 3.20
C TRP A 208 -14.26 -8.68 2.70
N LEU A 209 -14.69 -9.80 2.10
CA LEU A 209 -16.08 -9.97 1.64
C LEU A 209 -17.11 -9.99 2.77
N ARG A 210 -16.71 -10.47 3.96
CA ARG A 210 -17.56 -10.48 5.16
C ARG A 210 -17.63 -9.13 5.85
N ALA A 211 -16.59 -8.28 5.68
CA ALA A 211 -16.48 -7.01 6.37
C ALA A 211 -17.57 -6.03 5.90
N ARG A 212 -18.27 -5.40 6.84
CA ARG A 212 -19.25 -4.34 6.57
C ARG A 212 -18.63 -2.95 6.67
N GLY A 213 -17.48 -2.85 7.33
CA GLY A 213 -16.74 -1.61 7.53
C GLY A 213 -15.35 -1.87 8.10
N THR A 214 -14.75 -0.83 8.61
CA THR A 214 -13.41 -0.87 9.21
C THR A 214 -13.36 -0.10 10.51
N LYS A 215 -12.39 -0.43 11.34
CA LYS A 215 -12.03 0.36 12.53
C LYS A 215 -10.55 0.71 12.55
N VAL A 216 -10.20 1.78 13.23
CA VAL A 216 -8.81 2.17 13.47
C VAL A 216 -8.35 1.60 14.81
N VAL A 217 -7.18 0.99 14.80
CA VAL A 217 -6.56 0.38 15.97
C VAL A 217 -5.22 1.07 16.26
N HIS A 218 -4.94 1.32 17.56
CA HIS A 218 -3.77 2.06 18.02
C HIS A 218 -2.68 1.17 18.63
N VAL A 219 -2.90 -0.15 18.62
CA VAL A 219 -2.02 -1.15 19.26
C VAL A 219 -1.01 -1.76 18.29
N SER A 220 -0.74 -1.10 17.16
CA SER A 220 0.29 -1.59 16.25
C SER A 220 1.68 -1.49 16.87
N PRO A 221 2.49 -2.57 16.81
CA PRO A 221 3.86 -2.58 17.31
C PRO A 221 4.79 -1.54 16.68
N VAL A 222 4.41 -0.96 15.54
CA VAL A 222 5.18 0.14 14.91
C VAL A 222 4.83 1.52 15.45
N GLY A 223 3.93 1.60 16.45
CA GLY A 223 3.54 2.87 17.08
C GLY A 223 2.68 3.79 16.21
N MET A 224 2.11 3.26 15.13
CA MET A 224 1.21 4.00 14.23
C MET A 224 -0.20 3.39 14.28
N PRO A 225 -1.26 4.21 14.19
CA PRO A 225 -2.61 3.69 14.03
C PRO A 225 -2.71 2.89 12.73
N GLY A 226 -3.56 1.86 12.71
CA GLY A 226 -3.80 1.02 11.55
C GLY A 226 -5.29 0.80 11.31
N ARG A 227 -5.71 0.77 10.04
CA ARG A 227 -7.11 0.50 9.68
C ARG A 227 -7.26 -0.97 9.31
N VAL A 228 -8.10 -1.66 10.09
CA VAL A 228 -8.41 -3.09 9.94
C VAL A 228 -9.90 -3.28 9.66
N VAL A 229 -10.29 -4.47 9.20
CA VAL A 229 -11.70 -4.84 9.11
C VAL A 229 -12.36 -4.73 10.51
N GLU A 230 -13.61 -4.30 10.56
CA GLU A 230 -14.33 -4.04 11.83
C GLU A 230 -14.43 -5.26 12.74
N MET A 231 -14.58 -6.45 12.13
CA MET A 231 -14.67 -7.74 12.80
C MET A 231 -13.33 -8.23 13.38
N GLN A 232 -12.23 -7.46 13.20
CA GLN A 232 -10.94 -7.81 13.76
C GLN A 232 -10.95 -7.61 15.28
N ASP A 233 -10.83 -8.69 16.03
CA ASP A 233 -10.56 -8.64 17.46
C ASP A 233 -9.06 -8.73 17.72
N LEU A 234 -8.46 -7.63 18.20
CA LEU A 234 -7.02 -7.57 18.47
C LEU A 234 -6.66 -8.18 19.82
N ASP A 235 -7.59 -8.23 20.76
CA ASP A 235 -7.35 -8.82 22.07
C ASP A 235 -7.33 -10.35 21.99
N SER A 236 -8.07 -10.91 21.03
CA SER A 236 -8.05 -12.35 20.71
C SER A 236 -6.89 -12.78 19.83
N LEU A 237 -6.14 -11.83 19.21
CA LEU A 237 -4.95 -12.18 18.46
C LEU A 237 -4.02 -13.00 19.37
N PRO A 238 -3.55 -14.19 18.92
CA PRO A 238 -2.60 -14.98 19.69
C PRO A 238 -1.44 -14.07 20.06
N ARG A 239 -1.02 -14.14 21.30
CA ARG A 239 0.24 -13.53 21.74
C ARG A 239 1.35 -14.21 20.96
N LEU A 240 1.60 -13.71 19.77
CA LEU A 240 2.73 -14.15 18.95
C LEU A 240 3.97 -13.59 19.63
N ALA A 241 4.43 -14.30 20.65
CA ALA A 241 5.75 -14.08 21.23
C ALA A 241 6.77 -13.95 20.08
N ALA A 242 7.82 -13.18 20.30
CA ALA A 242 8.95 -13.19 19.38
C ALA A 242 9.27 -14.65 19.05
N PRO A 243 9.49 -15.00 17.76
CA PRO A 243 9.75 -16.37 17.40
C PRO A 243 10.87 -16.92 18.28
N GLU A 244 10.79 -18.18 18.66
CA GLU A 244 11.85 -18.87 19.43
C GLU A 244 13.24 -18.71 18.80
N GLN A 245 13.29 -18.34 17.52
CA GLN A 245 14.50 -18.04 16.74
C GLN A 245 14.94 -16.55 16.78
N GLY A 246 14.32 -15.73 17.60
CA GLY A 246 14.67 -14.31 17.73
C GLY A 246 14.01 -13.38 16.70
N CYS A 247 14.27 -12.08 16.86
CA CYS A 247 13.81 -11.03 15.97
C CYS A 247 14.52 -11.14 14.60
N ILE A 248 13.75 -11.05 13.51
CA ILE A 248 14.31 -11.11 12.14
C ILE A 248 14.73 -9.74 11.62
N ASP A 249 14.73 -8.71 12.48
CA ASP A 249 15.13 -7.34 12.13
C ASP A 249 14.41 -6.79 10.88
N CYS A 250 13.10 -6.96 10.81
CA CYS A 250 12.30 -6.56 9.65
C CYS A 250 12.16 -5.04 9.47
N LEU A 251 12.36 -4.26 10.54
CA LEU A 251 12.26 -2.79 10.56
C LEU A 251 13.56 -2.16 11.05
N LYS A 252 13.97 -1.02 10.46
CA LYS A 252 15.13 -0.21 10.92
C LYS A 252 14.98 0.19 12.39
N ARG A 253 13.76 0.55 12.80
CA ARG A 253 13.38 0.88 14.18
C ARG A 253 12.13 0.13 14.56
N CYS A 254 12.25 -0.80 15.49
CA CYS A 254 11.13 -1.51 16.07
C CYS A 254 11.16 -1.29 17.58
N ALA A 255 10.08 -0.75 18.15
CA ALA A 255 9.94 -0.51 19.59
C ALA A 255 10.05 -1.81 20.42
N HIS A 256 9.85 -2.93 19.75
CA HIS A 256 9.78 -4.26 20.36
C HIS A 256 11.00 -5.14 20.09
N ARG A 257 12.01 -4.60 19.42
CA ARG A 257 13.24 -5.34 19.15
C ARG A 257 13.96 -5.66 20.47
N GLY A 258 14.13 -6.96 20.73
CA GLY A 258 14.83 -7.45 21.90
C GLY A 258 14.03 -7.43 23.21
N ASP A 259 12.75 -7.07 23.19
CA ASP A 259 11.88 -7.14 24.37
C ASP A 259 11.23 -8.54 24.48
N PRO A 260 11.64 -9.38 25.46
CA PRO A 260 11.10 -10.71 25.65
C PRO A 260 9.65 -10.70 26.16
N THR A 261 9.14 -9.56 26.64
CA THR A 261 7.77 -9.42 27.15
C THR A 261 6.77 -9.10 26.04
N GLN A 262 7.24 -8.87 24.84
CA GLN A 262 6.41 -8.51 23.69
C GLN A 262 5.43 -9.61 23.32
N LYS A 263 4.16 -9.22 23.36
CA LYS A 263 3.04 -10.13 23.07
C LYS A 263 2.72 -10.23 21.57
N HIS A 264 3.10 -9.22 20.78
CA HIS A 264 2.72 -9.13 19.37
C HIS A 264 3.90 -8.69 18.50
N CYS A 265 4.17 -9.44 17.45
CA CYS A 265 5.09 -9.06 16.39
C CYS A 265 4.30 -8.73 15.13
N ILE A 266 4.37 -7.49 14.65
CA ILE A 266 3.65 -7.05 13.44
C ILE A 266 4.04 -7.87 12.21
N HIS A 267 5.33 -8.23 12.09
CA HIS A 267 5.80 -9.05 10.98
C HIS A 267 5.14 -10.44 10.99
N LEU A 268 5.06 -11.10 12.15
CA LEU A 268 4.43 -12.42 12.26
C LEU A 268 2.93 -12.34 12.01
N SER A 269 2.26 -11.31 12.52
CA SER A 269 0.82 -11.12 12.29
C SER A 269 0.51 -10.91 10.80
N LEU A 270 1.27 -10.07 10.11
CA LEU A 270 1.12 -9.84 8.67
C LEU A 270 1.52 -11.07 7.85
N ARG A 271 2.61 -11.76 8.24
CA ARG A 271 3.04 -12.99 7.57
C ARG A 271 2.01 -14.10 7.72
N ASN A 272 1.44 -14.28 8.90
CA ASN A 272 0.39 -15.27 9.13
C ASN A 272 -0.84 -14.98 8.28
N ALA A 273 -1.28 -13.74 8.20
CA ALA A 273 -2.37 -13.34 7.33
C ALA A 273 -2.05 -13.62 5.85
N ALA A 274 -0.84 -13.24 5.40
CA ALA A 274 -0.39 -13.48 4.03
C ALA A 274 -0.21 -14.97 3.66
N LEU A 275 -0.06 -15.84 4.66
CA LEU A 275 -0.01 -17.30 4.50
C LEU A 275 -1.41 -17.96 4.66
N GLY A 276 -2.47 -17.16 4.75
CA GLY A 276 -3.83 -17.67 4.92
C GLY A 276 -4.15 -18.19 6.32
N ARG A 277 -3.29 -17.93 7.31
CA ARG A 277 -3.52 -18.29 8.70
C ARG A 277 -4.43 -17.29 9.38
N ILE A 278 -5.65 -17.17 8.84
CA ILE A 278 -6.72 -16.35 9.39
C ILE A 278 -7.76 -17.31 9.92
N LYS A 279 -8.13 -17.19 11.20
CA LYS A 279 -9.20 -17.95 11.81
C LYS A 279 -10.35 -17.04 12.15
N PHE A 280 -11.56 -17.52 11.88
CA PHE A 280 -12.79 -16.88 12.26
C PHE A 280 -13.37 -17.54 13.50
N GLY A 281 -13.88 -16.73 14.42
CA GLY A 281 -14.64 -17.20 15.57
C GLY A 281 -16.09 -17.50 15.22
N PRO A 282 -16.90 -17.94 16.21
CA PRO A 282 -18.28 -18.34 15.98
C PRO A 282 -19.19 -17.25 15.44
N GLU A 283 -18.90 -15.97 15.75
CA GLU A 283 -19.65 -14.81 15.30
C GLU A 283 -19.07 -14.20 14.02
N GLY A 284 -18.04 -14.86 13.42
CA GLY A 284 -17.37 -14.42 12.21
C GLY A 284 -16.27 -13.38 12.43
N GLU A 285 -15.93 -13.09 13.68
CA GLU A 285 -14.82 -12.22 14.06
C GLU A 285 -13.47 -12.85 13.66
N VAL A 286 -12.49 -12.01 13.30
CA VAL A 286 -11.13 -12.46 12.95
C VAL A 286 -10.33 -12.64 14.24
N GLN A 287 -10.08 -13.88 14.62
CA GLN A 287 -9.33 -14.26 15.83
C GLN A 287 -7.83 -14.43 15.60
N GLU A 288 -7.42 -14.83 14.40
CA GLU A 288 -6.00 -14.95 14.04
C GLU A 288 -5.71 -14.22 12.73
N GLY A 289 -4.54 -13.65 12.61
CA GLY A 289 -4.10 -12.86 11.46
C GLY A 289 -4.51 -11.38 11.56
N LEU A 290 -3.76 -10.52 10.91
CA LEU A 290 -4.05 -9.08 10.88
C LEU A 290 -4.55 -8.70 9.47
N VAL A 291 -5.81 -8.33 9.38
CA VAL A 291 -6.48 -8.03 8.11
C VAL A 291 -6.68 -6.53 7.95
N PHE A 292 -5.76 -5.90 7.26
CA PHE A 292 -5.86 -4.49 6.89
C PHE A 292 -6.86 -4.27 5.75
N SER A 293 -7.55 -3.14 5.78
CA SER A 293 -8.45 -2.73 4.69
C SER A 293 -8.68 -1.23 4.67
N GLY A 294 -8.95 -0.68 3.49
CA GLY A 294 -9.45 0.69 3.34
C GLY A 294 -10.88 0.83 3.86
N SER A 295 -11.27 2.06 4.20
CA SER A 295 -12.53 2.37 4.89
C SER A 295 -13.79 1.87 4.17
N ARG A 296 -13.72 1.69 2.86
CA ARG A 296 -14.88 1.35 2.01
C ARG A 296 -14.94 -0.11 1.59
N VAL A 297 -14.32 -1.01 2.35
CA VAL A 297 -14.33 -2.46 2.07
C VAL A 297 -15.75 -3.03 1.99
N GLY A 298 -16.66 -2.58 2.85
CA GLY A 298 -18.06 -3.04 2.88
C GLY A 298 -18.87 -2.72 1.60
N GLU A 299 -18.33 -1.88 0.71
CA GLU A 299 -18.93 -1.58 -0.59
C GLU A 299 -18.42 -2.52 -1.71
N ILE A 300 -17.48 -3.44 -1.41
CA ILE A 300 -16.89 -4.36 -2.38
C ILE A 300 -17.46 -5.77 -2.09
N ASN A 301 -18.34 -6.24 -2.96
CA ASN A 301 -19.09 -7.46 -2.73
C ASN A 301 -18.69 -8.63 -3.66
N ASP A 302 -17.64 -8.44 -4.46
CA ASP A 302 -17.25 -9.40 -5.49
C ASP A 302 -15.71 -9.47 -5.62
N ILE A 303 -15.25 -10.58 -6.19
CA ILE A 303 -13.85 -10.78 -6.60
C ILE A 303 -13.89 -11.03 -8.10
N VAL A 304 -13.38 -10.08 -8.86
CA VAL A 304 -13.38 -10.11 -10.33
C VAL A 304 -11.97 -9.87 -10.86
N PRO A 305 -11.69 -10.14 -12.13
CA PRO A 305 -10.41 -9.83 -12.75
C PRO A 305 -10.05 -8.33 -12.66
N ALA A 306 -8.75 -8.02 -12.51
CA ALA A 306 -8.25 -6.66 -12.46
C ALA A 306 -8.66 -5.83 -13.67
N LYS A 307 -8.67 -6.45 -14.87
CA LYS A 307 -9.16 -5.80 -16.08
C LYS A 307 -10.63 -5.39 -15.95
N THR A 308 -11.48 -6.25 -15.41
CA THR A 308 -12.91 -5.94 -15.18
C THR A 308 -13.07 -4.75 -14.23
N ARG A 309 -12.21 -4.65 -13.18
CA ARG A 309 -12.20 -3.48 -12.29
C ARG A 309 -11.85 -2.21 -13.04
N ILE A 310 -10.80 -2.24 -13.86
CA ILE A 310 -10.36 -1.08 -14.65
C ILE A 310 -11.45 -0.68 -15.63
N ASP A 311 -12.02 -1.63 -16.39
CA ASP A 311 -13.10 -1.34 -17.34
C ASP A 311 -14.32 -0.70 -16.66
N THR A 312 -14.69 -1.18 -15.47
CA THR A 312 -15.79 -0.62 -14.67
C THR A 312 -15.45 0.81 -14.22
N LEU A 313 -14.27 1.05 -13.65
CA LEU A 313 -13.84 2.37 -13.23
C LEU A 313 -13.79 3.36 -14.40
N MET A 314 -13.29 2.92 -15.57
CA MET A 314 -13.23 3.77 -16.76
C MET A 314 -14.62 4.08 -17.33
N ARG A 315 -15.53 3.12 -17.32
CA ARG A 315 -16.91 3.38 -17.70
C ARG A 315 -17.55 4.43 -16.77
N GLU A 316 -17.49 4.23 -15.45
CA GLU A 316 -18.03 5.17 -14.46
C GLU A 316 -17.35 6.54 -14.52
N PHE A 317 -16.07 6.61 -14.89
CA PHE A 317 -15.34 7.86 -15.11
C PHE A 317 -15.96 8.69 -16.24
N TRP A 318 -16.33 8.03 -17.33
CA TRP A 318 -16.91 8.69 -18.50
C TRP A 318 -18.40 8.99 -18.34
N GLU A 319 -19.15 8.10 -17.69
CA GLU A 319 -20.57 8.29 -17.40
C GLU A 319 -20.80 9.42 -16.37
N GLY A 320 -19.85 9.62 -15.46
CA GLY A 320 -19.93 10.62 -14.41
C GLY A 320 -20.73 10.15 -13.19
N TYR A 321 -21.15 11.11 -12.36
CA TYR A 321 -21.92 10.85 -11.15
C TYR A 321 -23.30 10.26 -11.52
N PRO A 322 -23.73 9.16 -10.88
CA PRO A 322 -25.10 8.68 -11.06
C PRO A 322 -26.09 9.73 -10.50
N GLU A 323 -27.05 10.12 -11.34
CA GLU A 323 -28.14 11.03 -10.96
C GLU A 323 -29.04 10.48 -9.86
#